data_4fa5f5427b414d4ff155892c5db8cc46
#
_entry.id   4fa5f5427b414d4ff155892c5db8cc46
#
_cell.length_a   1.000
_cell.length_b   1.000
_cell.length_c   1.000
_cell.angle_alpha   90.00
_cell.angle_beta   90.00
_cell.angle_gamma   90.00
#
_symmetry.space_group_name_H-M   'P 1'
#
loop_
_entity.id
_entity.type
_entity.pdbx_description
1 polymer ?
#
loop_
_entity_poly.entity_id
_entity_poly.type
_entity_poly.pdbx_seq_one_letter_code
_entity_poly.pdbx_strand_id
1 'polypeptide(L)'
;MNKSAGFTLMETLVSLTIVCFMTMLPTLAIHRWQETLKIEQFLATVEKQLRFAQQQAIVLEETQEVWFFEEQQSFSFPDKLNQSARRTLLAVPEKMTVSGPSKLSFLHSSGNNGRLVKYIFTWTEKKQQLILQFQMGSGRSFIYQWF
;
A
#
# COMPACT_ATOMS: atom_id res chain seq x y z
N MET A 1 44.19 -16.96 46.68
CA MET A 1 43.17 -15.96 47.16
C MET A 1 42.51 -15.34 45.95
N ASN A 2 41.33 -15.84 45.56
CA ASN A 2 40.58 -15.25 44.48
C ASN A 2 39.89 -13.99 45.00
N LYS A 3 40.30 -12.81 44.53
CA LYS A 3 39.60 -11.56 44.78
C LYS A 3 38.36 -11.56 43.87
N SER A 4 37.20 -11.81 44.43
CA SER A 4 35.92 -11.55 43.77
C SER A 4 35.78 -10.03 43.67
N ALA A 5 36.09 -9.48 42.51
CA ALA A 5 35.81 -8.09 42.23
C ALA A 5 34.27 -8.00 42.04
N GLY A 6 33.58 -7.46 43.05
CA GLY A 6 32.15 -7.19 42.94
C GLY A 6 31.91 -6.00 41.99
N PHE A 7 30.92 -6.12 41.15
CA PHE A 7 30.47 -5.00 40.29
C PHE A 7 30.07 -3.80 41.15
N THR A 8 30.62 -2.63 40.85
CA THR A 8 30.25 -1.42 41.56
C THR A 8 28.88 -0.91 41.06
N LEU A 9 28.10 -0.28 41.95
CA LEU A 9 26.80 0.32 41.60
C LEU A 9 26.92 1.30 40.43
N MET A 10 28.04 2.01 40.34
CA MET A 10 28.33 2.96 39.28
C MET A 10 28.51 2.23 37.91
N GLU A 11 29.17 1.09 37.90
CA GLU A 11 29.38 0.29 36.68
C GLU A 11 28.09 -0.32 36.15
N THR A 12 27.21 -0.75 37.05
CA THR A 12 25.86 -1.24 36.65
C THR A 12 24.99 -0.11 36.07
N LEU A 13 25.03 1.09 36.64
CA LEU A 13 24.30 2.24 36.12
C LEU A 13 24.81 2.65 34.72
N VAL A 14 26.13 2.73 34.55
CA VAL A 14 26.72 3.05 33.23
C VAL A 14 26.35 1.97 32.19
N SER A 15 26.48 0.70 32.53
CA SER A 15 26.11 -0.39 31.66
C SER A 15 24.64 -0.36 31.26
N LEU A 16 23.75 -0.12 32.23
CA LEU A 16 22.30 -0.01 31.97
C LEU A 16 21.98 1.18 31.04
N THR A 17 22.64 2.30 31.26
CA THR A 17 22.46 3.49 30.42
C THR A 17 22.86 3.22 28.96
N ILE A 18 24.00 2.54 28.74
CA ILE A 18 24.47 2.18 27.41
C ILE A 18 23.46 1.24 26.74
N VAL A 19 22.96 0.24 27.45
CA VAL A 19 21.97 -0.72 26.91
C VAL A 19 20.67 0.01 26.54
N CYS A 20 20.19 0.95 27.38
CA CYS A 20 19.01 1.75 27.08
C CYS A 20 19.19 2.57 25.78
N PHE A 21 20.33 3.22 25.60
CA PHE A 21 20.59 3.96 24.37
C PHE A 21 20.70 3.06 23.15
N MET A 22 21.37 1.93 23.26
CA MET A 22 21.50 0.96 22.17
C MET A 22 20.15 0.36 21.71
N THR A 23 19.19 0.23 22.63
CA THR A 23 17.85 -0.31 22.29
C THR A 23 16.91 0.77 21.76
N MET A 24 17.05 2.02 22.20
CA MET A 24 16.16 3.11 21.82
C MET A 24 16.33 3.54 20.35
N LEU A 25 17.56 3.61 19.84
CA LEU A 25 17.84 4.05 18.48
C LEU A 25 17.25 3.13 17.40
N PRO A 26 17.40 1.80 17.47
CA PRO A 26 16.80 0.89 16.49
C PRO A 26 15.27 0.96 16.47
N THR A 27 14.61 1.12 17.62
CA THR A 27 13.14 1.16 17.68
C THR A 27 12.55 2.32 16.91
N LEU A 28 13.16 3.51 16.94
CA LEU A 28 12.74 4.66 16.16
C LEU A 28 12.92 4.46 14.65
N ALA A 29 14.02 3.82 14.25
CA ALA A 29 14.29 3.52 12.85
C ALA A 29 13.27 2.49 12.28
N ILE A 30 12.90 1.48 13.06
CA ILE A 30 11.94 0.45 12.67
C ILE A 30 10.55 1.07 12.44
N HIS A 31 10.09 1.99 13.25
CA HIS A 31 8.80 2.64 13.07
C HIS A 31 8.70 3.38 11.72
N ARG A 32 9.69 4.16 11.36
CA ARG A 32 9.73 4.88 10.08
C ARG A 32 9.76 3.92 8.89
N TRP A 33 10.48 2.83 9.01
CA TRP A 33 10.55 1.80 7.98
C TRP A 33 9.20 1.06 7.79
N GLN A 34 8.54 0.71 8.90
CA GLN A 34 7.22 0.08 8.86
C GLN A 34 6.17 0.94 8.16
N GLU A 35 6.19 2.26 8.34
CA GLU A 35 5.27 3.17 7.65
C GLU A 35 5.52 3.19 6.14
N THR A 36 6.78 3.24 5.73
CA THR A 36 7.14 3.13 4.31
C THR A 36 6.65 1.81 3.71
N LEU A 37 6.89 0.70 4.41
CA LEU A 37 6.44 -0.62 3.97
C LEU A 37 4.91 -0.72 3.83
N LYS A 38 4.15 -0.14 4.74
CA LYS A 38 2.67 -0.12 4.64
C LYS A 38 2.19 0.55 3.35
N ILE A 39 2.82 1.65 2.96
CA ILE A 39 2.48 2.38 1.74
C ILE A 39 2.86 1.57 0.50
N GLU A 40 4.06 1.00 0.47
CA GLU A 40 4.50 0.14 -0.64
C GLU A 40 3.63 -1.10 -0.79
N GLN A 41 3.28 -1.76 0.31
CA GLN A 41 2.36 -2.90 0.32
C GLN A 41 0.96 -2.52 -0.15
N PHE A 42 0.47 -1.35 0.24
CA PHE A 42 -0.82 -0.84 -0.23
C PHE A 42 -0.81 -0.65 -1.75
N LEU A 43 0.21 0.03 -2.30
CA LEU A 43 0.35 0.24 -3.74
C LEU A 43 0.45 -1.08 -4.52
N ALA A 44 1.28 -2.00 -4.05
CA ALA A 44 1.41 -3.35 -4.64
C ALA A 44 0.08 -4.12 -4.59
N THR A 45 -0.68 -3.97 -3.50
CA THR A 45 -2.00 -4.60 -3.35
C THR A 45 -3.02 -3.99 -4.32
N VAL A 46 -3.06 -2.66 -4.46
CA VAL A 46 -3.93 -1.99 -5.44
C VAL A 46 -3.62 -2.48 -6.85
N GLU A 47 -2.34 -2.51 -7.25
CA GLU A 47 -1.93 -2.99 -8.57
C GLU A 47 -2.34 -4.44 -8.79
N LYS A 48 -2.10 -5.32 -7.82
CA LYS A 48 -2.50 -6.73 -7.87
C LYS A 48 -4.01 -6.89 -8.03
N GLN A 49 -4.80 -6.15 -7.26
CA GLN A 49 -6.26 -6.23 -7.31
C GLN A 49 -6.82 -5.68 -8.64
N LEU A 50 -6.22 -4.63 -9.18
CA LEU A 50 -6.58 -4.10 -10.50
C LEU A 50 -6.31 -5.12 -11.62
N ARG A 51 -5.12 -5.74 -11.61
CA ARG A 51 -4.79 -6.82 -12.56
C ARG A 51 -5.72 -8.02 -12.40
N PHE A 52 -6.07 -8.36 -11.18
CA PHE A 52 -7.00 -9.45 -10.89
C PHE A 52 -8.40 -9.15 -11.42
N ALA A 53 -8.93 -7.93 -11.20
CA ALA A 53 -10.22 -7.51 -11.75
C ALA A 53 -10.22 -7.54 -13.30
N GLN A 54 -9.11 -7.15 -13.92
CA GLN A 54 -8.93 -7.23 -15.37
C GLN A 54 -8.97 -8.70 -15.86
N GLN A 55 -8.24 -9.59 -15.19
CA GLN A 55 -8.25 -11.02 -15.54
C GLN A 55 -9.63 -11.65 -15.35
N GLN A 56 -10.32 -11.29 -14.26
CA GLN A 56 -11.70 -11.76 -14.03
C GLN A 56 -12.65 -11.29 -15.13
N ALA A 57 -12.51 -10.06 -15.63
CA ALA A 57 -13.33 -9.56 -16.73
C ALA A 57 -13.18 -10.40 -18.00
N ILE A 58 -11.96 -10.88 -18.27
CA ILE A 58 -11.68 -11.74 -19.44
C ILE A 58 -12.18 -13.16 -19.22
N VAL A 59 -11.85 -13.76 -18.06
CA VAL A 59 -12.12 -15.19 -17.78
C VAL A 59 -13.61 -15.47 -17.57
N LEU A 60 -14.30 -14.56 -16.87
CA LEU A 60 -15.73 -14.71 -16.58
C LEU A 60 -16.63 -14.14 -17.69
N GLU A 61 -16.03 -13.52 -18.73
CA GLU A 61 -16.75 -12.82 -19.79
C GLU A 61 -17.78 -11.81 -19.26
N GLU A 62 -17.47 -11.20 -18.10
CA GLU A 62 -18.32 -10.20 -17.45
C GLU A 62 -17.55 -8.92 -17.18
N THR A 63 -18.19 -7.77 -17.39
CA THR A 63 -17.59 -6.47 -17.03
C THR A 63 -17.36 -6.39 -15.53
N GLN A 64 -16.11 -6.13 -15.13
CA GLN A 64 -15.74 -5.94 -13.74
C GLN A 64 -15.58 -4.46 -13.42
N GLU A 65 -16.11 -4.06 -12.27
CA GLU A 65 -16.11 -2.67 -11.82
C GLU A 65 -15.35 -2.51 -10.52
N VAL A 66 -14.36 -1.64 -10.53
CA VAL A 66 -13.64 -1.18 -9.34
C VAL A 66 -14.18 0.19 -8.97
N TRP A 67 -14.56 0.35 -7.72
CA TRP A 67 -15.08 1.61 -7.19
C TRP A 67 -14.05 2.27 -6.27
N PHE A 68 -13.91 3.57 -6.38
CA PHE A 68 -13.13 4.39 -5.48
C PHE A 68 -14.05 5.38 -4.76
N PHE A 69 -14.04 5.35 -3.44
CA PHE A 69 -14.82 6.24 -2.59
C PHE A 69 -13.88 7.32 -2.04
N GLU A 70 -13.97 8.52 -2.61
CA GLU A 70 -13.06 9.61 -2.26
C GLU A 70 -13.25 10.08 -0.82
N GLU A 71 -14.49 10.17 -0.33
CA GLU A 71 -14.80 10.58 1.05
C GLU A 71 -14.25 9.60 2.10
N GLN A 72 -14.26 8.31 1.80
CA GLN A 72 -13.80 7.25 2.69
C GLN A 72 -12.36 6.85 2.42
N GLN A 73 -11.73 7.43 1.39
CA GLN A 73 -10.39 7.05 0.92
C GLN A 73 -10.26 5.52 0.86
N SER A 74 -11.13 4.87 0.10
CA SER A 74 -11.15 3.41 0.01
C SER A 74 -11.47 2.92 -1.40
N PHE A 75 -10.83 1.81 -1.79
CA PHE A 75 -11.13 1.08 -3.00
C PHE A 75 -12.02 -0.13 -2.71
N SER A 76 -12.94 -0.41 -3.62
CA SER A 76 -13.80 -1.59 -3.59
C SER A 76 -13.57 -2.41 -4.85
N PHE A 77 -12.95 -3.58 -4.68
CA PHE A 77 -12.65 -4.50 -5.78
C PHE A 77 -13.68 -5.63 -5.86
N PRO A 78 -14.01 -6.12 -7.08
CA PRO A 78 -14.87 -7.28 -7.24
C PRO A 78 -14.16 -8.54 -6.74
N ASP A 79 -14.86 -9.38 -5.97
CA ASP A 79 -14.37 -10.69 -5.53
C ASP A 79 -15.42 -11.74 -5.87
N LYS A 80 -15.41 -12.21 -7.13
CA LYS A 80 -16.39 -13.17 -7.63
C LYS A 80 -15.92 -14.64 -7.55
N LEU A 81 -14.68 -14.90 -7.13
CA LEU A 81 -14.16 -16.27 -7.03
C LEU A 81 -14.90 -17.14 -5.98
N ASN A 82 -15.56 -16.54 -5.01
CA ASN A 82 -16.24 -17.24 -3.91
C ASN A 82 -17.78 -17.27 -4.05
N GLN A 83 -18.35 -17.26 -5.25
CA GLN A 83 -19.81 -17.39 -5.50
C GLN A 83 -20.73 -16.44 -4.69
N SER A 84 -20.17 -15.66 -3.81
CA SER A 84 -20.86 -14.60 -3.09
C SER A 84 -20.48 -13.28 -3.75
N ALA A 85 -21.46 -12.40 -3.97
CA ALA A 85 -21.25 -11.03 -4.49
C ALA A 85 -20.41 -10.17 -3.50
N ARG A 86 -19.29 -10.72 -3.04
CA ARG A 86 -18.41 -10.12 -2.04
C ARG A 86 -17.47 -9.15 -2.73
N ARG A 87 -17.30 -8.01 -2.14
CA ARG A 87 -16.33 -7.00 -2.60
C ARG A 87 -15.26 -6.84 -1.53
N THR A 88 -14.02 -6.80 -1.97
CA THR A 88 -12.89 -6.53 -1.07
C THR A 88 -12.70 -5.02 -0.95
N LEU A 89 -12.85 -4.50 0.27
CA LEU A 89 -12.57 -3.11 0.59
C LEU A 89 -11.10 -2.97 1.00
N LEU A 90 -10.41 -2.00 0.39
CA LEU A 90 -9.03 -1.66 0.70
C LEU A 90 -8.95 -0.18 1.07
N ALA A 91 -8.73 0.10 2.36
CA ALA A 91 -8.58 1.46 2.85
C ALA A 91 -7.20 2.02 2.49
N VAL A 92 -7.16 3.30 2.11
CA VAL A 92 -5.93 4.05 1.88
C VAL A 92 -5.25 4.32 3.23
N PRO A 93 -3.93 4.14 3.36
CA PRO A 93 -3.20 4.49 4.58
C PRO A 93 -3.35 5.98 4.94
N GLU A 94 -3.44 6.31 6.24
CA GLU A 94 -3.69 7.68 6.72
C GLU A 94 -2.72 8.75 6.19
N LYS A 95 -1.47 8.34 5.89
CA LYS A 95 -0.41 9.26 5.39
C LYS A 95 -0.42 9.42 3.87
N MET A 96 -1.40 8.83 3.19
CA MET A 96 -1.58 8.89 1.75
C MET A 96 -2.97 9.39 1.42
N THR A 97 -3.08 10.20 0.38
CA THR A 97 -4.35 10.59 -0.22
C THR A 97 -4.39 10.14 -1.67
N VAL A 98 -5.56 9.71 -2.10
CA VAL A 98 -5.79 9.27 -3.47
C VAL A 98 -6.83 10.18 -4.10
N SER A 99 -6.58 10.61 -5.34
CA SER A 99 -7.52 11.33 -6.17
C SER A 99 -7.64 10.65 -7.51
N GLY A 100 -8.86 10.50 -8.00
CA GLY A 100 -9.14 9.82 -9.26
C GLY A 100 -10.62 9.62 -9.51
N PRO A 101 -11.00 8.97 -10.60
CA PRO A 101 -12.39 8.72 -10.90
C PRO A 101 -13.01 7.73 -9.90
N SER A 102 -14.28 7.93 -9.58
CA SER A 102 -15.03 7.09 -8.66
C SER A 102 -15.25 5.66 -9.18
N LYS A 103 -15.16 5.46 -10.50
CA LYS A 103 -15.43 4.17 -11.13
C LYS A 103 -14.44 3.86 -12.24
N LEU A 104 -13.89 2.67 -12.20
CA LEU A 104 -13.07 2.06 -13.25
C LEU A 104 -13.74 0.75 -13.68
N SER A 105 -14.00 0.59 -14.99
CA SER A 105 -14.65 -0.60 -15.55
C SER A 105 -13.71 -1.31 -16.51
N PHE A 106 -13.57 -2.61 -16.36
CA PHE A 106 -12.87 -3.50 -17.29
C PHE A 106 -13.87 -4.27 -18.13
N LEU A 107 -13.81 -4.10 -19.45
CA LEU A 107 -14.74 -4.70 -20.39
C LEU A 107 -14.54 -6.22 -20.50
N HIS A 108 -15.62 -6.96 -20.64
CA HIS A 108 -15.66 -8.41 -20.65
C HIS A 108 -14.78 -9.08 -21.69
N SER A 109 -14.72 -8.65 -22.91
CA SER A 109 -14.01 -9.37 -23.99
C SER A 109 -12.50 -9.08 -24.05
N SER A 110 -12.07 -7.90 -23.66
CA SER A 110 -10.69 -7.42 -23.83
C SER A 110 -9.96 -7.11 -22.52
N GLY A 111 -10.66 -7.05 -21.39
CA GLY A 111 -10.11 -6.55 -20.15
C GLY A 111 -9.66 -5.09 -20.22
N ASN A 112 -10.10 -4.38 -21.26
CA ASN A 112 -9.72 -2.98 -21.47
C ASN A 112 -10.67 -2.04 -20.70
N ASN A 113 -10.18 -0.91 -20.23
CA ASN A 113 -10.99 0.07 -19.52
C ASN A 113 -11.69 1.10 -20.43
N GLY A 114 -11.45 1.07 -21.74
CA GLY A 114 -12.11 1.94 -22.71
C GLY A 114 -11.89 3.44 -22.56
N ARG A 115 -11.28 3.91 -21.49
CA ARG A 115 -11.02 5.33 -21.18
C ARG A 115 -9.61 5.52 -20.65
N LEU A 116 -9.05 6.71 -20.88
CA LEU A 116 -7.82 7.12 -20.22
C LEU A 116 -8.17 7.49 -18.77
N VAL A 117 -7.72 6.64 -17.83
CA VAL A 117 -7.97 6.83 -16.40
C VAL A 117 -6.63 6.98 -15.69
N LYS A 118 -6.56 7.94 -14.76
CA LYS A 118 -5.40 8.09 -13.89
C LYS A 118 -5.84 8.24 -12.44
N TYR A 119 -5.11 7.58 -11.54
CA TYR A 119 -5.17 7.79 -10.10
C TYR A 119 -3.88 8.46 -9.65
N ILE A 120 -4.00 9.48 -8.82
CA ILE A 120 -2.87 10.19 -8.23
C ILE A 120 -2.82 9.82 -6.76
N PHE A 121 -1.74 9.17 -6.36
CA PHE A 121 -1.43 8.83 -4.98
C PHE A 121 -0.45 9.86 -4.44
N THR A 122 -0.84 10.62 -3.44
CA THR A 122 0.01 11.65 -2.81
C THR A 122 0.45 11.17 -1.44
N TRP A 123 1.75 11.01 -1.27
CA TRP A 123 2.34 10.71 0.02
C TRP A 123 2.66 12.02 0.76
N THR A 124 1.86 12.34 1.75
CA THR A 124 1.87 13.64 2.42
C THR A 124 3.21 13.95 3.10
N GLU A 125 3.84 12.97 3.75
CA GLU A 125 5.10 13.19 4.47
C GLU A 125 6.31 13.40 3.58
N LYS A 126 6.43 12.64 2.50
CA LYS A 126 7.56 12.74 1.56
C LYS A 126 7.32 13.75 0.45
N LYS A 127 6.12 14.35 0.37
CA LYS A 127 5.68 15.25 -0.72
C LYS A 127 5.88 14.62 -2.11
N GLN A 128 5.78 13.30 -2.18
CA GLN A 128 5.94 12.53 -3.41
C GLN A 128 4.56 12.21 -3.99
N GLN A 129 4.47 12.24 -5.31
CA GLN A 129 3.27 11.82 -6.03
C GLN A 129 3.59 10.62 -6.90
N LEU A 130 2.69 9.66 -6.90
CA LEU A 130 2.73 8.47 -7.70
C LEU A 130 1.50 8.45 -8.59
N ILE A 131 1.69 8.36 -9.90
CA ILE A 131 0.59 8.38 -10.86
C ILE A 131 0.44 6.97 -11.43
N LEU A 132 -0.73 6.38 -11.23
CA LEU A 132 -1.16 5.15 -11.88
C LEU A 132 -2.04 5.53 -13.07
N GLN A 133 -1.52 5.36 -14.29
CA GLN A 133 -2.22 5.69 -15.52
C GLN A 133 -2.52 4.43 -16.32
N PHE A 134 -3.77 4.32 -16.78
CA PHE A 134 -4.21 3.27 -17.70
C PHE A 134 -4.11 3.75 -19.14
N GLN A 135 -3.50 2.94 -20.00
CA GLN A 135 -3.45 3.24 -21.43
C GLN A 135 -4.73 2.77 -22.13
N MET A 136 -5.18 3.58 -23.10
CA MET A 136 -6.29 3.18 -23.97
C MET A 136 -5.88 1.99 -24.83
N GLY A 137 -6.77 1.01 -24.96
CA GLY A 137 -6.61 -0.10 -25.90
C GLY A 137 -5.80 -1.30 -25.39
N SER A 138 -4.98 -1.19 -24.34
CA SER A 138 -4.17 -2.31 -23.84
C SER A 138 -4.57 -2.78 -22.44
N GLY A 139 -5.38 -2.02 -21.71
CA GLY A 139 -5.69 -2.28 -20.30
C GLY A 139 -4.46 -2.30 -19.37
N ARG A 140 -3.28 -1.99 -19.89
CA ARG A 140 -2.05 -1.94 -19.09
C ARG A 140 -2.00 -0.66 -18.28
N SER A 141 -1.62 -0.79 -17.02
CA SER A 141 -1.34 0.35 -16.15
C SER A 141 0.17 0.61 -16.09
N PHE A 142 0.54 1.88 -16.10
CA PHE A 142 1.91 2.33 -15.86
C PHE A 142 1.93 3.16 -14.60
N ILE A 143 2.95 2.92 -13.78
CA ILE A 143 3.21 3.68 -12.57
C ILE A 143 4.33 4.67 -12.90
N TYR A 144 4.06 5.95 -12.79
CA TYR A 144 5.06 7.01 -12.91
C TYR A 144 5.32 7.60 -11.53
N GLN A 145 6.58 7.61 -11.12
CA GLN A 145 7.02 8.27 -9.91
C GLN A 145 7.59 9.64 -10.29
N TRP A 146 7.06 10.70 -9.70
CA TRP A 146 7.61 12.05 -9.80
C TRP A 146 8.26 12.37 -8.44
N PHE A 147 9.45 12.96 -8.51
CA PHE A 147 10.17 13.42 -7.32
C PHE A 147 9.73 14.81 -6.91
#